data_e336d0a4dd6d55fefe896d338b47c849
#
_entry.id   e336d0a4dd6d55fefe896d338b47c849
#
_cell.length_a   1.000
_cell.length_b   1.000
_cell.length_c   1.000
_cell.angle_alpha   90.00
_cell.angle_beta   90.00
_cell.angle_gamma   90.00
#
_symmetry.space_group_name_H-M   'P 1'
#
loop_
_entity.id
_entity.type
_entity.pdbx_description
1 polymer ?
#
loop_
_entity_poly.entity_id
_entity_poly.type
_entity_poly.pdbx_seq_one_letter_code
_entity_poly.pdbx_strand_id
1 'polypeptide(L)'
;MLTFGVVVLGVADRQRAIDFWCATLGYQVREDGFGGWATVLVPPGGTGAIIALQRSETPPEDYPRLHFDLHVASAAEQEAEADRLISLGAVRVGWDSYPDDPDFIVLADTEGNRFCIVDLGHESRESG
;
A
#
# COMPACT_ATOMS: atom_id res chain seq x y z
N MET A 1 22.57 -17.55 6.62
CA MET A 1 22.33 -16.26 5.96
C MET A 1 20.84 -15.99 5.94
N LEU A 2 20.43 -14.75 6.22
CA LEU A 2 19.02 -14.36 6.16
C LEU A 2 18.71 -13.77 4.78
N THR A 3 17.47 -14.02 4.31
CA THR A 3 16.94 -13.36 3.13
C THR A 3 15.62 -12.70 3.51
N PHE A 4 15.28 -11.57 2.85
CA PHE A 4 14.00 -10.91 3.08
C PHE A 4 12.92 -11.64 2.27
N GLY A 5 11.93 -12.20 2.94
CA GLY A 5 10.91 -13.01 2.28
C GLY A 5 9.66 -12.23 1.89
N VAL A 6 8.98 -11.66 2.89
CA VAL A 6 7.64 -11.10 2.69
C VAL A 6 7.34 -10.09 3.78
N VAL A 7 6.50 -9.09 3.46
CA VAL A 7 5.89 -8.21 4.46
C VAL A 7 4.50 -8.73 4.78
N VAL A 8 4.20 -8.93 6.06
CA VAL A 8 2.88 -9.38 6.52
C VAL A 8 2.11 -8.17 7.05
N LEU A 9 0.95 -7.93 6.46
CA LEU A 9 0.07 -6.83 6.81
C LEU A 9 -1.15 -7.36 7.54
N GLY A 10 -1.42 -6.82 8.74
CA GLY A 10 -2.63 -7.15 9.51
C GLY A 10 -3.85 -6.48 8.91
N VAL A 11 -4.94 -7.25 8.73
CA VAL A 11 -6.17 -6.77 8.11
C VAL A 11 -7.38 -7.29 8.90
N ALA A 12 -8.43 -6.48 8.95
CA ALA A 12 -9.65 -6.87 9.67
C ALA A 12 -10.48 -7.88 8.86
N ASP A 13 -10.58 -7.67 7.55
CA ASP A 13 -11.32 -8.52 6.62
C ASP A 13 -10.38 -8.92 5.50
N ARG A 14 -9.97 -10.19 5.53
CA ARG A 14 -8.95 -10.71 4.60
C ARG A 14 -9.42 -10.65 3.14
N GLN A 15 -10.67 -11.02 2.85
CA GLN A 15 -11.17 -11.02 1.48
C GLN A 15 -11.27 -9.59 0.93
N ARG A 16 -11.74 -8.65 1.73
CA ARG A 16 -11.82 -7.25 1.33
C ARG A 16 -10.43 -6.68 1.04
N ALA A 17 -9.44 -7.04 1.86
CA ALA A 17 -8.05 -6.61 1.64
C ALA A 17 -7.45 -7.24 0.39
N ILE A 18 -7.75 -8.53 0.12
CA ILE A 18 -7.32 -9.22 -1.11
C ILE A 18 -7.85 -8.47 -2.32
N ASP A 19 -9.15 -8.19 -2.34
CA ASP A 19 -9.80 -7.53 -3.47
C ASP A 19 -9.18 -6.16 -3.74
N PHE A 20 -8.96 -5.38 -2.67
CA PHE A 20 -8.36 -4.05 -2.79
C PHE A 20 -6.92 -4.12 -3.31
N TRP A 21 -6.06 -4.91 -2.67
CA TRP A 21 -4.64 -4.92 -3.00
C TRP A 21 -4.35 -5.59 -4.34
N CYS A 22 -5.11 -6.63 -4.71
CA CYS A 22 -4.97 -7.22 -6.04
C CYS A 22 -5.37 -6.23 -7.14
N ALA A 23 -6.48 -5.49 -6.95
CA ALA A 23 -6.90 -4.47 -7.91
C ALA A 23 -5.93 -3.29 -7.96
N THR A 24 -5.39 -2.89 -6.81
CA THR A 24 -4.47 -1.76 -6.71
C THR A 24 -3.14 -2.03 -7.42
N LEU A 25 -2.56 -3.21 -7.20
CA LEU A 25 -1.20 -3.53 -7.66
C LEU A 25 -1.17 -4.46 -8.87
N GLY A 26 -2.32 -5.00 -9.28
CA GLY A 26 -2.33 -6.06 -10.31
C GLY A 26 -1.76 -7.36 -9.81
N TYR A 27 -1.75 -7.58 -8.50
CA TYR A 27 -1.20 -8.78 -7.88
C TYR A 27 -2.17 -9.94 -7.98
N GLN A 28 -1.65 -11.15 -7.81
CA GLN A 28 -2.40 -12.39 -7.84
C GLN A 28 -2.23 -13.12 -6.52
N VAL A 29 -3.27 -13.86 -6.11
CA VAL A 29 -3.19 -14.72 -4.93
C VAL A 29 -2.36 -15.95 -5.27
N ARG A 30 -1.35 -16.23 -4.44
CA ARG A 30 -0.59 -17.47 -4.54
C ARG A 30 -1.38 -18.59 -3.87
N GLU A 31 -1.49 -19.75 -4.55
CA GLU A 31 -2.29 -20.88 -4.05
C GLU A 31 -1.77 -21.46 -2.75
N ASP A 32 -0.46 -21.45 -2.55
CA ASP A 32 0.21 -22.07 -1.42
C ASP A 32 0.53 -21.08 -0.29
N GLY A 33 -0.44 -20.26 0.11
CA GLY A 33 -0.27 -19.38 1.27
C GLY A 33 0.11 -20.19 2.52
N PHE A 34 0.87 -19.58 3.45
CA PHE A 34 1.48 -20.19 4.64
C PHE A 34 0.52 -21.07 5.47
N GLY A 35 0.13 -22.26 4.96
CA GLY A 35 -0.75 -23.19 5.65
C GLY A 35 -2.09 -22.61 6.08
N GLY A 36 -2.60 -21.59 5.41
CA GLY A 36 -3.84 -20.90 5.76
C GLY A 36 -3.67 -19.74 6.75
N TRP A 37 -2.47 -19.49 7.23
CA TRP A 37 -2.18 -18.41 8.16
C TRP A 37 -2.38 -17.03 7.55
N ALA A 38 -1.97 -16.89 6.31
CA ALA A 38 -2.06 -15.63 5.59
C ALA A 38 -2.30 -15.91 4.12
N THR A 39 -2.87 -14.94 3.43
CA THR A 39 -2.99 -14.98 1.98
C THR A 39 -1.82 -14.23 1.39
N VAL A 40 -1.04 -14.89 0.53
CA VAL A 40 0.13 -14.31 -0.11
C VAL A 40 -0.25 -13.76 -1.47
N LEU A 41 0.09 -12.50 -1.70
CA LEU A 41 -0.13 -11.79 -2.96
C LEU A 41 1.21 -11.60 -3.65
N VAL A 42 1.28 -11.97 -4.91
CA VAL A 42 2.52 -11.93 -5.70
C VAL A 42 2.33 -11.08 -6.95
N PRO A 43 3.38 -10.34 -7.37
CA PRO A 43 3.31 -9.56 -8.58
C PRO A 43 3.26 -10.44 -9.82
N PRO A 44 2.62 -9.97 -10.91
CA PRO A 44 2.66 -10.69 -12.18
C PRO A 44 4.11 -10.82 -12.65
N GLY A 45 4.47 -12.02 -13.12
CA GLY A 45 5.83 -12.29 -13.54
C GLY A 45 6.83 -12.55 -12.42
N GLY A 46 6.40 -12.49 -11.16
CA GLY A 46 7.23 -12.84 -10.01
C GLY A 46 8.30 -11.83 -9.62
N THR A 47 8.31 -10.64 -10.22
CA THR A 47 9.26 -9.57 -9.88
C THR A 47 8.55 -8.49 -9.07
N GLY A 48 9.11 -8.14 -7.92
CA GLY A 48 8.57 -7.13 -7.03
C GLY A 48 8.37 -7.63 -5.61
N ALA A 49 7.89 -6.75 -4.75
CA ALA A 49 7.68 -7.06 -3.34
C ALA A 49 6.48 -8.00 -3.18
N ILE A 50 6.67 -9.02 -2.36
CA ILE A 50 5.62 -9.97 -2.00
C ILE A 50 4.99 -9.50 -0.70
N ILE A 51 3.67 -9.47 -0.64
CA ILE A 51 2.94 -9.13 0.59
C ILE A 51 2.03 -10.28 1.00
N ALA A 52 1.82 -10.41 2.31
CA ALA A 52 0.88 -11.37 2.85
C ALA A 52 -0.14 -10.64 3.70
N LEU A 53 -1.38 -11.10 3.64
CA LEU A 53 -2.48 -10.51 4.40
C LEU A 53 -2.90 -11.49 5.48
N GLN A 54 -2.78 -11.08 6.74
CA GLN A 54 -3.10 -11.88 7.90
C GLN A 54 -4.21 -11.22 8.69
N ARG A 55 -5.23 -11.99 9.07
CA ARG A 55 -6.28 -11.43 9.90
C ARG A 55 -5.73 -10.96 11.24
N SER A 56 -6.08 -9.73 11.63
CA SER A 56 -5.66 -9.12 12.88
C SER A 56 -6.82 -8.36 13.50
N GLU A 57 -6.94 -8.44 14.82
CA GLU A 57 -7.89 -7.64 15.59
C GLU A 57 -7.26 -6.38 16.14
N THR A 58 -5.95 -6.21 15.95
CA THR A 58 -5.22 -5.01 16.36
C THR A 58 -5.69 -3.83 15.51
N PRO A 59 -6.09 -2.69 16.11
CA PRO A 59 -6.48 -1.52 15.34
C PRO A 59 -5.33 -0.99 14.49
N PRO A 60 -5.62 -0.43 13.30
CA PRO A 60 -4.58 0.20 12.50
C PRO A 60 -4.05 1.46 13.20
N GLU A 61 -2.79 1.77 12.95
CA GLU A 61 -2.13 2.94 13.55
C GLU A 61 -2.39 4.19 12.70
N ASP A 62 -2.68 5.32 13.35
CA ASP A 62 -2.83 6.61 12.67
C ASP A 62 -1.49 7.12 12.12
N TYR A 63 -0.40 6.82 12.82
CA TYR A 63 0.96 7.16 12.41
C TYR A 63 1.78 5.86 12.38
N PRO A 64 1.65 5.06 11.33
CA PRO A 64 2.24 3.73 11.32
C PRO A 64 3.77 3.79 11.27
N ARG A 65 4.40 2.91 12.02
CA ARG A 65 5.86 2.74 12.02
C ARG A 65 6.33 1.98 10.78
N LEU A 66 5.44 1.21 10.17
CA LEU A 66 5.66 0.53 8.89
C LEU A 66 4.54 0.91 7.94
N HIS A 67 4.88 1.31 6.73
CA HIS A 67 3.89 1.62 5.70
C HIS A 67 4.46 1.29 4.32
N PHE A 68 3.58 1.19 3.33
CA PHE A 68 3.98 1.00 1.95
C PHE A 68 4.12 2.35 1.27
N ASP A 69 5.16 2.50 0.44
CA ASP A 69 5.25 3.58 -0.54
C ASP A 69 4.99 2.98 -1.92
N LEU A 70 3.96 3.46 -2.59
CA LEU A 70 3.67 3.11 -3.97
C LEU A 70 4.18 4.24 -4.86
N HIS A 71 4.87 3.91 -5.94
CA HIS A 71 5.55 4.90 -6.76
C HIS A 71 4.81 5.18 -8.05
N VAL A 72 4.77 6.46 -8.43
CA VAL A 72 4.31 6.94 -9.73
C VAL A 72 5.36 7.87 -10.32
N ALA A 73 5.26 8.15 -11.62
CA ALA A 73 6.28 8.91 -12.33
C ALA A 73 6.01 10.42 -12.38
N SER A 74 4.78 10.86 -12.07
CA SER A 74 4.39 12.28 -12.18
C SER A 74 3.28 12.64 -11.22
N ALA A 75 3.11 13.94 -10.98
CA ALA A 75 2.01 14.46 -10.15
C ALA A 75 0.64 14.15 -10.75
N ALA A 76 0.50 14.20 -12.06
CA ALA A 76 -0.75 13.89 -12.74
C ALA A 76 -1.11 12.41 -12.53
N GLU A 77 -0.15 11.51 -12.64
CA GLU A 77 -0.34 10.10 -12.39
C GLU A 77 -0.67 9.83 -10.92
N GLN A 78 -0.03 10.57 -10.00
CA GLN A 78 -0.30 10.47 -8.57
C GLN A 78 -1.77 10.76 -8.26
N GLU A 79 -2.32 11.86 -8.78
CA GLU A 79 -3.73 12.21 -8.57
C GLU A 79 -4.67 11.21 -9.22
N ALA A 80 -4.38 10.76 -10.44
CA ALA A 80 -5.20 9.78 -11.13
C ALA A 80 -5.24 8.45 -10.36
N GLU A 81 -4.10 8.01 -9.84
CA GLU A 81 -4.04 6.78 -9.03
C GLU A 81 -4.72 6.95 -7.68
N ALA A 82 -4.59 8.10 -7.03
CA ALA A 82 -5.32 8.37 -5.80
C ALA A 82 -6.83 8.25 -6.02
N ASP A 83 -7.35 8.85 -7.10
CA ASP A 83 -8.77 8.77 -7.44
C ASP A 83 -9.19 7.32 -7.73
N ARG A 84 -8.37 6.57 -8.46
CA ARG A 84 -8.63 5.16 -8.75
C ARG A 84 -8.72 4.32 -7.47
N LEU A 85 -7.75 4.49 -6.55
CA LEU A 85 -7.72 3.74 -5.31
C LEU A 85 -8.90 4.11 -4.39
N ILE A 86 -9.31 5.37 -4.39
CA ILE A 86 -10.50 5.79 -3.64
C ILE A 86 -11.75 5.10 -4.20
N SER A 87 -11.85 4.95 -5.52
CA SER A 87 -12.95 4.21 -6.12
C SER A 87 -12.95 2.72 -5.75
N LEU A 88 -11.80 2.17 -5.37
CA LEU A 88 -11.65 0.80 -4.90
C LEU A 88 -11.86 0.66 -3.38
N GLY A 89 -12.06 1.75 -2.66
CA GLY A 89 -12.34 1.72 -1.23
C GLY A 89 -11.32 2.39 -0.34
N ALA A 90 -10.22 2.92 -0.88
CA ALA A 90 -9.27 3.71 -0.10
C ALA A 90 -9.90 5.04 0.32
N VAL A 91 -9.32 5.65 1.34
CA VAL A 91 -9.80 6.93 1.90
C VAL A 91 -8.62 7.88 2.05
N ARG A 92 -8.82 9.14 1.66
CA ARG A 92 -7.85 10.19 2.01
C ARG A 92 -7.91 10.41 3.51
N VAL A 93 -6.75 10.50 4.14
CA VAL A 93 -6.68 10.72 5.58
C VAL A 93 -6.30 12.17 5.87
N GLY A 94 -6.72 12.68 7.04
CA GLY A 94 -6.28 13.97 7.54
C GLY A 94 -4.87 13.85 8.07
N TRP A 95 -3.88 14.06 7.20
CA TRP A 95 -2.46 13.93 7.56
C TRP A 95 -1.92 15.32 7.88
N ASP A 96 -1.50 15.54 9.13
CA ASP A 96 -1.04 16.84 9.63
C ASP A 96 0.47 17.04 9.52
N SER A 97 1.20 16.02 9.07
CA SER A 97 2.65 16.05 9.00
C SER A 97 3.19 16.22 7.58
N TYR A 98 2.37 16.74 6.65
CA TYR A 98 2.86 17.05 5.31
C TYR A 98 3.90 18.19 5.38
N PRO A 99 5.04 18.05 4.68
CA PRO A 99 5.92 19.19 4.46
C PRO A 99 5.27 20.23 3.52
N ASP A 100 5.90 21.38 3.36
CA ASP A 100 5.35 22.47 2.53
C ASP A 100 5.17 22.07 1.06
N ASP A 101 6.03 21.21 0.54
CA ASP A 101 5.99 20.78 -0.86
C ASP A 101 6.14 19.26 -0.93
N PRO A 102 5.09 18.51 -0.53
CA PRO A 102 5.19 17.06 -0.43
C PRO A 102 5.24 16.37 -1.78
N ASP A 103 6.04 15.32 -1.87
CA ASP A 103 6.07 14.41 -3.03
C ASP A 103 5.13 13.21 -2.85
N PHE A 104 4.38 13.15 -1.76
CA PHE A 104 3.55 12.00 -1.42
C PHE A 104 2.14 12.41 -0.98
N ILE A 105 1.21 11.48 -1.17
CA ILE A 105 -0.17 11.56 -0.66
C ILE A 105 -0.38 10.38 0.27
N VAL A 106 -0.97 10.61 1.44
CA VAL A 106 -1.30 9.54 2.40
C VAL A 106 -2.76 9.14 2.23
N LEU A 107 -2.97 7.84 2.01
CA LEU A 107 -4.29 7.21 1.97
C LEU A 107 -4.36 6.12 3.03
N ALA A 108 -5.56 5.69 3.37
CA ALA A 108 -5.79 4.46 4.10
C ALA A 108 -6.42 3.43 3.17
N ASP A 109 -6.00 2.16 3.29
CA ASP A 109 -6.61 1.07 2.54
C ASP A 109 -7.99 0.73 3.14
N THR A 110 -8.65 -0.29 2.62
CA THR A 110 -9.98 -0.71 3.10
C THR A 110 -9.97 -1.18 4.56
N GLU A 111 -8.79 -1.48 5.11
CA GLU A 111 -8.60 -1.96 6.48
C GLU A 111 -8.11 -0.87 7.42
N GLY A 112 -7.94 0.34 6.93
CA GLY A 112 -7.43 1.47 7.71
C GLY A 112 -5.92 1.57 7.76
N ASN A 113 -5.19 0.67 7.13
CA ASN A 113 -3.74 0.74 7.07
C ASN A 113 -3.31 1.89 6.16
N ARG A 114 -2.47 2.77 6.67
CA ARG A 114 -2.02 3.94 5.92
C ARG A 114 -0.84 3.60 5.01
N PHE A 115 -0.88 4.15 3.82
CA PHE A 115 0.17 3.99 2.82
C PHE A 115 0.30 5.28 2.01
N CYS A 116 1.39 5.40 1.26
CA CYS A 116 1.68 6.60 0.49
C CYS A 116 1.74 6.31 -0.99
N ILE A 117 1.34 7.28 -1.81
CA ILE A 117 1.64 7.33 -3.23
C ILE A 117 2.71 8.41 -3.40
N VAL A 118 3.88 8.03 -3.87
CA VAL A 118 5.04 8.91 -4.00
C VAL A 118 5.26 9.25 -5.47
N ASP A 119 5.34 10.54 -5.76
CA ASP A 119 5.68 11.05 -7.09
C ASP A 119 7.20 11.09 -7.23
N LEU A 120 7.77 10.14 -7.96
CA LEU A 120 9.21 10.07 -8.18
C LEU A 120 9.72 11.17 -9.12
N GLY A 121 8.82 11.84 -9.86
CA GLY A 121 9.16 12.95 -10.73
C GLY A 121 9.12 14.31 -10.03
N HIS A 122 8.81 14.35 -8.73
CA HIS A 122 8.68 15.59 -7.97
C HIS A 122 10.04 16.26 -7.79
N GLU A 123 10.10 17.56 -8.10
CA GLU A 123 11.25 18.37 -7.81
C GLU A 123 10.92 19.28 -6.62
N SER A 124 11.58 19.03 -5.49
CA SER A 124 11.43 19.85 -4.30
C SER A 124 11.96 21.26 -4.56
N ARG A 125 11.31 22.27 -3.95
CA ARG A 125 11.78 23.66 -4.00
C ARG A 125 13.20 23.82 -3.46
N GLU A 126 13.65 22.91 -2.60
CA GLU A 126 14.97 22.95 -1.98
C GLU A 126 16.04 22.27 -2.82
N SER A 127 15.66 21.53 -3.87
CA SER A 127 16.59 20.77 -4.72
C SER A 127 16.97 21.51 -5.99
N GLY A 128 16.65 22.76 -6.06
CA GLY A 128 16.92 23.60 -7.24
C GLY A 128 18.39 23.94 -7.49
#